data_91800a68c28b8edb1b14822bf6f7ad7e
#
_entry.id   91800a68c28b8edb1b14822bf6f7ad7e
#
_cell.length_a   1.000
_cell.length_b   1.000
_cell.length_c   1.000
_cell.angle_alpha   90.00
_cell.angle_beta   90.00
_cell.angle_gamma   90.00
#
_symmetry.space_group_name_H-M   'P 1'
#
loop_
_entity.id
_entity.type
_entity.pdbx_description
1 polymer ?
#
loop_
_entity_poly.entity_id
_entity_poly.type
_entity_poly.pdbx_seq_one_letter_code
_entity_poly.pdbx_strand_id
1 'polypeptide(L)'
;MIEKIKIQIAQIVSLTSKVWLFVSAFDKNGSLIISNGVMKTDRSIEQLIESFYQGILKKKESEIKSLIFDIVDQLQLQNDPNILVKLSMKERGIFLVESEWQNSGVLLPNTKGVDTIQQWLSMIKQKYNLKSQVSVFIFKTKRVAINQM
;
A
#
# COMPACT_ATOMS: atom_id res chain seq x y z
N MET A 1 4.04 -10.65 18.42
CA MET A 1 3.95 -10.05 17.07
C MET A 1 3.69 -8.55 17.08
N ILE A 2 2.63 -8.10 17.72
CA ILE A 2 2.23 -6.68 17.67
C ILE A 2 3.30 -5.73 18.22
N GLU A 3 3.95 -6.10 19.32
CA GLU A 3 4.99 -5.26 19.90
C GLU A 3 6.21 -5.12 18.97
N LYS A 4 6.59 -6.20 18.30
CA LYS A 4 7.69 -6.18 17.34
C LYS A 4 7.37 -5.27 16.16
N ILE A 5 6.13 -5.32 15.67
CA ILE A 5 5.66 -4.44 14.59
C ILE A 5 5.77 -2.97 15.01
N LYS A 6 5.26 -2.63 16.19
CA LYS A 6 5.29 -1.26 16.69
C LYS A 6 6.71 -0.73 16.86
N ILE A 7 7.61 -1.54 17.40
CA ILE A 7 9.00 -1.16 17.60
C ILE A 7 9.68 -0.87 16.26
N GLN A 8 9.52 -1.75 15.28
CA GLN A 8 10.16 -1.60 13.97
C GLN A 8 9.63 -0.39 13.22
N ILE A 9 8.32 -0.17 13.23
CA ILE A 9 7.72 0.97 12.54
C ILE A 9 8.08 2.28 13.23
N ALA A 10 8.17 2.31 14.56
CA ALA A 10 8.53 3.50 15.32
C ALA A 10 9.94 4.00 15.01
N GLN A 11 10.83 3.13 14.50
CA GLN A 11 12.17 3.55 14.08
C GLN A 11 12.16 4.38 12.79
N ILE A 12 11.10 4.27 11.99
CA ILE A 12 11.00 4.90 10.68
C ILE A 12 10.07 6.10 10.71
N VAL A 13 8.95 6.03 11.45
CA VAL A 13 7.92 7.05 11.48
C VAL A 13 7.27 7.11 12.87
N SER A 14 6.73 8.27 13.24
CA SER A 14 5.99 8.41 14.49
C SER A 14 4.70 7.58 14.44
N LEU A 15 4.45 6.81 15.50
CA LEU A 15 3.24 6.00 15.61
C LEU A 15 1.96 6.83 15.73
N THR A 16 2.07 8.13 16.02
CA THR A 16 0.94 9.06 16.06
C THR A 16 0.58 9.63 14.69
N SER A 17 1.38 9.37 13.67
CA SER A 17 1.14 9.86 12.31
C SER A 17 -0.14 9.26 11.74
N LYS A 18 -0.84 10.06 10.92
CA LYS A 18 -2.07 9.65 10.23
C LYS A 18 -1.80 9.58 8.74
N VAL A 19 -1.38 8.43 8.28
CA VAL A 19 -1.01 8.20 6.88
C VAL A 19 -1.61 6.88 6.39
N TRP A 20 -1.63 6.69 5.08
CA TRP A 20 -2.08 5.42 4.49
C TRP A 20 -1.08 4.33 4.80
N LEU A 21 -1.58 3.14 5.13
CA LEU A 21 -0.76 2.01 5.55
C LEU A 21 -1.22 0.75 4.84
N PHE A 22 -0.28 0.03 4.25
CA PHE A 22 -0.52 -1.26 3.61
C PHE A 22 0.29 -2.34 4.31
N VAL A 23 -0.27 -3.53 4.42
CA VAL A 23 0.38 -4.68 5.03
C VAL A 23 0.30 -5.89 4.10
N SER A 24 1.41 -6.62 4.00
CA SER A 24 1.49 -7.90 3.31
C SER A 24 2.13 -8.90 4.26
N ALA A 25 1.57 -10.09 4.34
CA ALA A 25 2.10 -11.15 5.17
C ALA A 25 2.43 -12.37 4.31
N PHE A 26 3.53 -13.02 4.65
CA PHE A 26 4.07 -14.15 3.89
C PHE A 26 4.31 -15.35 4.80
N ASP A 27 4.14 -16.54 4.26
CA ASP A 27 4.41 -17.79 4.97
C ASP A 27 5.89 -18.19 4.88
N LYS A 28 6.21 -19.37 5.40
CA LYS A 28 7.58 -19.90 5.40
C LYS A 28 8.15 -20.13 4.00
N ASN A 29 7.30 -20.24 3.00
CA ASN A 29 7.69 -20.46 1.60
C ASN A 29 7.78 -19.14 0.82
N GLY A 30 7.55 -18.01 1.47
CA GLY A 30 7.52 -16.72 0.82
C GLY A 30 6.24 -16.45 0.04
N SER A 31 5.19 -17.25 0.24
CA SER A 31 3.90 -17.07 -0.42
C SER A 31 3.08 -16.01 0.32
N LEU A 32 2.44 -15.13 -0.45
CA LEU A 32 1.57 -14.09 0.10
C LEU A 32 0.29 -14.72 0.65
N ILE A 33 0.01 -14.50 1.93
CA ILE A 33 -1.19 -15.02 2.58
C ILE A 33 -2.17 -13.94 3.03
N ILE A 34 -1.68 -12.71 3.23
CA ILE A 34 -2.51 -11.57 3.61
C ILE A 34 -2.03 -10.34 2.85
N SER A 35 -2.98 -9.59 2.29
CA SER A 35 -2.72 -8.29 1.70
C SER A 35 -3.89 -7.37 2.02
N ASN A 36 -3.61 -6.26 2.69
CA ASN A 36 -4.66 -5.32 3.08
C ASN A 36 -4.07 -3.91 3.19
N GLY A 37 -4.94 -2.92 3.24
CA GLY A 37 -4.50 -1.54 3.37
C GLY A 37 -5.63 -0.62 3.81
N VAL A 38 -5.23 0.52 4.37
CA VAL A 38 -6.15 1.59 4.76
C VAL A 38 -5.70 2.87 4.09
N MET A 39 -6.58 3.44 3.29
CA MET A 39 -6.44 4.73 2.63
C MET A 39 -7.44 5.70 3.27
N LYS A 40 -7.13 7.00 3.28
CA LYS A 40 -8.00 8.03 3.84
C LYS A 40 -8.37 7.74 5.30
N THR A 41 -7.42 7.86 6.20
CA THR A 41 -7.64 7.53 7.60
C THR A 41 -7.50 8.76 8.49
N ASP A 42 -8.32 8.83 9.53
CA ASP A 42 -8.18 9.75 10.66
C ASP A 42 -7.53 9.05 11.87
N ARG A 43 -7.19 7.78 11.74
CA ARG A 43 -6.56 6.99 12.79
C ARG A 43 -5.04 7.03 12.67
N SER A 44 -4.36 6.92 13.80
CA SER A 44 -2.90 6.87 13.83
C SER A 44 -2.39 5.52 13.33
N ILE A 45 -1.11 5.48 12.96
CA ILE A 45 -0.45 4.21 12.58
C ILE A 45 -0.58 3.19 13.70
N GLU A 46 -0.42 3.60 14.95
CA GLU A 46 -0.57 2.67 16.08
C GLU A 46 -1.95 2.03 16.11
N GLN A 47 -3.00 2.83 15.91
CA GLN A 47 -4.38 2.33 15.85
C GLN A 47 -4.59 1.39 14.66
N LEU A 48 -3.99 1.72 13.52
CA LEU A 48 -4.08 0.87 12.32
C LEU A 48 -3.36 -0.47 12.52
N ILE A 49 -2.19 -0.47 13.14
CA ILE A 49 -1.46 -1.70 13.46
C ILE A 49 -2.31 -2.60 14.36
N GLU A 50 -2.92 -2.02 15.39
CA GLU A 50 -3.81 -2.78 16.28
C GLU A 50 -5.02 -3.34 15.55
N SER A 51 -5.63 -2.54 14.65
CA SER A 51 -6.75 -3.00 13.83
C SER A 51 -6.35 -4.15 12.92
N PHE A 52 -5.21 -4.05 12.24
CA PHE A 52 -4.71 -5.14 11.39
C PHE A 52 -4.43 -6.39 12.21
N TYR A 53 -3.78 -6.24 13.34
CA TYR A 53 -3.47 -7.39 14.20
C TYR A 53 -4.73 -8.09 14.67
N GLN A 54 -5.66 -7.38 15.28
CA GLN A 54 -6.88 -7.97 15.84
C GLN A 54 -7.82 -8.50 14.74
N GLY A 55 -7.88 -7.80 13.60
CA GLY A 55 -8.82 -8.14 12.52
C GLY A 55 -8.35 -9.26 11.60
N ILE A 56 -7.07 -9.31 11.28
CA ILE A 56 -6.57 -10.22 10.24
C ILE A 56 -5.31 -10.99 10.62
N LEU A 57 -4.32 -10.36 11.26
CA LEU A 57 -3.03 -11.04 11.50
C LEU A 57 -3.10 -12.10 12.59
N LYS A 58 -3.82 -11.83 13.65
CA LYS A 58 -3.93 -12.73 14.81
C LYS A 58 -4.44 -14.13 14.43
N LYS A 59 -5.40 -14.17 13.50
CA LYS A 59 -6.01 -15.44 13.08
C LYS A 59 -5.04 -16.36 12.33
N LYS A 60 -4.01 -15.77 11.69
CA LYS A 60 -3.02 -16.50 10.90
C LYS A 60 -1.61 -16.37 11.47
N GLU A 61 -1.49 -15.93 12.71
CA GLU A 61 -0.20 -15.64 13.34
C GLU A 61 0.77 -16.82 13.25
N SER A 62 0.30 -18.04 13.44
CA SER A 62 1.14 -19.24 13.36
C SER A 62 1.68 -19.52 11.96
N GLU A 63 1.01 -19.04 10.92
CA GLU A 63 1.42 -19.21 9.52
C GLU A 63 2.34 -18.11 9.04
N ILE A 64 2.31 -16.94 9.66
CA ILE A 64 3.06 -15.76 9.23
C ILE A 64 4.53 -15.90 9.64
N LYS A 65 5.43 -15.78 8.67
CA LYS A 65 6.88 -15.78 8.91
C LYS A 65 7.52 -14.43 8.63
N SER A 66 6.92 -13.62 7.77
CA SER A 66 7.40 -12.26 7.53
C SER A 66 6.24 -11.33 7.22
N LEU A 67 6.47 -10.05 7.47
CA LEU A 67 5.52 -8.97 7.20
C LEU A 67 6.22 -7.85 6.45
N ILE A 68 5.51 -7.21 5.55
CA ILE A 68 5.94 -5.98 4.91
C ILE A 68 4.87 -4.93 5.15
N PHE A 69 5.27 -3.79 5.71
CA PHE A 69 4.42 -2.61 5.82
C PHE A 69 4.91 -1.55 4.86
N ASP A 70 4.01 -1.01 4.07
CA ASP A 70 4.28 0.14 3.20
C ASP A 70 3.54 1.35 3.76
N ILE A 71 4.30 2.34 4.19
CA ILE A 71 3.80 3.59 4.77
C ILE A 71 3.84 4.64 3.67
N VAL A 72 2.68 5.19 3.32
CA VAL A 72 2.59 6.15 2.21
C VAL A 72 3.18 7.49 2.62
N ASP A 73 4.02 8.02 1.73
CA ASP A 73 4.69 9.29 1.89
C ASP A 73 4.58 10.09 0.59
N GLN A 74 4.61 11.41 0.68
CA GLN A 74 4.62 12.31 -0.47
C GLN A 74 3.48 12.07 -1.46
N LEU A 75 2.26 11.91 -0.95
CA LEU A 75 1.07 11.79 -1.80
C LEU A 75 0.81 13.10 -2.54
N GLN A 76 0.72 13.05 -3.87
CA GLN A 76 0.53 14.21 -4.73
C GLN A 76 -0.45 13.92 -5.84
N LEU A 77 -1.32 14.88 -6.16
CA LEU A 77 -2.15 14.84 -7.35
C LEU A 77 -1.26 15.09 -8.57
N GLN A 78 -1.32 14.23 -9.57
CA GLN A 78 -0.55 14.38 -10.80
C GLN A 78 -1.34 13.86 -11.99
N ASN A 79 -1.90 14.76 -12.77
CA ASN A 79 -2.71 14.42 -13.94
C ASN A 79 -2.00 14.72 -15.28
N ASP A 80 -0.77 15.23 -15.26
CA ASP A 80 -0.04 15.54 -16.48
C ASP A 80 0.51 14.26 -17.14
N PRO A 81 0.01 13.87 -18.32
CA PRO A 81 0.49 12.66 -18.98
C PRO A 81 1.99 12.68 -19.30
N ASN A 82 2.56 13.86 -19.55
CA ASN A 82 3.98 13.98 -19.87
C ASN A 82 4.88 13.67 -18.67
N ILE A 83 4.38 13.96 -17.47
CA ILE A 83 5.09 13.63 -16.23
C ILE A 83 4.85 12.17 -15.87
N LEU A 84 3.61 11.68 -16.00
CA LEU A 84 3.25 10.32 -15.63
C LEU A 84 4.04 9.26 -16.42
N VAL A 85 4.25 9.48 -17.73
CA VAL A 85 4.98 8.50 -18.56
C VAL A 85 6.46 8.38 -18.20
N LYS A 86 7.00 9.34 -17.47
CA LYS A 86 8.41 9.35 -17.04
C LYS A 86 8.63 8.77 -15.66
N LEU A 87 7.56 8.41 -14.94
CA LEU A 87 7.66 7.91 -13.57
C LEU A 87 8.21 6.49 -13.53
N SER A 88 9.04 6.22 -12.55
CA SER A 88 9.53 4.88 -12.27
C SER A 88 8.52 4.16 -11.40
N MET A 89 7.95 3.07 -11.90
CA MET A 89 7.01 2.24 -11.14
C MET A 89 7.72 1.42 -10.05
N LYS A 90 9.03 1.45 -10.00
CA LYS A 90 9.81 0.84 -8.93
C LYS A 90 9.85 1.72 -7.69
N GLU A 91 9.80 3.05 -7.87
CA GLU A 91 9.94 4.01 -6.78
C GLU A 91 8.61 4.67 -6.40
N ARG A 92 7.65 4.71 -7.31
CA ARG A 92 6.38 5.40 -7.12
C ARG A 92 5.21 4.43 -7.16
N GLY A 93 4.27 4.64 -6.24
CA GLY A 93 2.96 4.02 -6.31
C GLY A 93 1.97 4.97 -6.97
N ILE A 94 0.85 4.42 -7.40
CA ILE A 94 -0.20 5.18 -8.07
C ILE A 94 -1.54 4.81 -7.48
N PHE A 95 -2.37 5.83 -7.27
CA PHE A 95 -3.75 5.69 -6.84
C PHE A 95 -4.63 6.41 -7.85
N LEU A 96 -5.56 5.68 -8.44
CA LEU A 96 -6.57 6.24 -9.34
C LEU A 96 -7.91 6.31 -8.63
N VAL A 97 -8.60 7.42 -8.80
CA VAL A 97 -9.95 7.57 -8.27
C VAL A 97 -10.83 8.22 -9.33
N GLU A 98 -12.01 7.63 -9.56
CA GLU A 98 -13.04 8.24 -10.40
C GLU A 98 -13.68 9.41 -9.69
N SER A 99 -14.41 10.23 -10.46
CA SER A 99 -15.22 11.31 -9.92
C SER A 99 -16.10 10.79 -8.77
N GLU A 100 -16.24 11.59 -7.72
CA GLU A 100 -17.05 11.26 -6.56
C GLU A 100 -16.55 10.07 -5.74
N TRP A 101 -15.34 9.60 -6.00
CA TRP A 101 -14.70 8.51 -5.25
C TRP A 101 -15.48 7.20 -5.24
N GLN A 102 -16.27 6.93 -6.28
CA GLN A 102 -17.06 5.70 -6.38
C GLN A 102 -16.19 4.48 -6.63
N ASN A 103 -15.23 4.59 -7.56
CA ASN A 103 -14.31 3.50 -7.89
C ASN A 103 -12.88 3.99 -7.80
N SER A 104 -12.02 3.16 -7.30
CA SER A 104 -10.61 3.48 -7.14
C SER A 104 -9.74 2.24 -7.30
N GLY A 105 -8.46 2.46 -7.58
CA GLY A 105 -7.48 1.39 -7.64
C GLY A 105 -6.13 1.90 -7.20
N VAL A 106 -5.34 1.03 -6.60
CA VAL A 106 -4.02 1.37 -6.10
C VAL A 106 -3.00 0.34 -6.56
N LEU A 107 -1.80 0.82 -6.85
CA LEU A 107 -0.65 -0.02 -7.14
C LEU A 107 0.53 0.49 -6.35
N LEU A 108 1.11 -0.37 -5.53
CA LEU A 108 2.26 -0.04 -4.71
C LEU A 108 3.54 0.01 -5.56
N PRO A 109 4.59 0.72 -5.11
CA PRO A 109 5.87 0.73 -5.81
C PRO A 109 6.43 -0.68 -5.97
N ASN A 110 7.15 -0.90 -7.05
CA ASN A 110 7.85 -2.15 -7.33
C ASN A 110 6.94 -3.39 -7.37
N THR A 111 5.71 -3.22 -7.89
CA THR A 111 4.80 -4.35 -8.07
C THR A 111 5.29 -5.24 -9.21
N LYS A 112 5.34 -6.55 -8.96
CA LYS A 112 5.83 -7.53 -9.93
C LYS A 112 4.95 -7.54 -11.18
N GLY A 113 5.60 -7.49 -12.36
CA GLY A 113 4.91 -7.55 -13.66
C GLY A 113 4.47 -6.20 -14.18
N VAL A 114 4.76 -5.11 -13.47
CA VAL A 114 4.38 -3.76 -13.89
C VAL A 114 5.63 -2.88 -13.93
N ASP A 115 6.04 -2.52 -15.15
CA ASP A 115 7.24 -1.71 -15.38
C ASP A 115 6.91 -0.30 -15.84
N THR A 116 5.74 -0.09 -16.44
CA THR A 116 5.32 1.22 -16.95
C THR A 116 3.95 1.62 -16.47
N ILE A 117 3.70 2.93 -16.46
CA ILE A 117 2.39 3.45 -16.09
C ILE A 117 1.32 3.04 -17.08
N GLN A 118 1.66 2.88 -18.37
CA GLN A 118 0.70 2.43 -19.38
C GLN A 118 0.19 1.02 -19.07
N GLN A 119 1.08 0.12 -18.67
CA GLN A 119 0.68 -1.23 -18.25
C GLN A 119 -0.26 -1.18 -17.07
N TRP A 120 0.07 -0.34 -16.08
CA TRP A 120 -0.75 -0.19 -14.89
C TRP A 120 -2.14 0.37 -15.22
N LEU A 121 -2.20 1.44 -16.03
CA LEU A 121 -3.47 2.05 -16.44
C LEU A 121 -4.35 1.06 -17.19
N SER A 122 -3.77 0.26 -18.10
CA SER A 122 -4.51 -0.77 -18.83
C SER A 122 -5.09 -1.81 -17.91
N MET A 123 -4.30 -2.30 -16.96
CA MET A 123 -4.75 -3.30 -15.98
C MET A 123 -5.88 -2.78 -15.11
N ILE A 124 -5.77 -1.57 -14.60
CA ILE A 124 -6.77 -0.99 -13.70
C ILE A 124 -8.07 -0.70 -14.44
N LYS A 125 -7.98 -0.13 -15.65
CA LYS A 125 -9.19 0.16 -16.44
C LYS A 125 -9.97 -1.10 -16.74
N GLN A 126 -9.29 -2.20 -17.05
CA GLN A 126 -9.95 -3.49 -17.31
C GLN A 126 -10.51 -4.10 -16.03
N LYS A 127 -9.72 -4.13 -14.97
CA LYS A 127 -10.10 -4.81 -13.72
C LYS A 127 -11.24 -4.13 -12.99
N TYR A 128 -11.25 -2.80 -12.95
CA TYR A 128 -12.23 -2.01 -12.20
C TYR A 128 -13.25 -1.33 -13.08
N ASN A 129 -13.18 -1.53 -14.40
CA ASN A 129 -14.13 -0.97 -15.38
C ASN A 129 -14.30 0.54 -15.22
N LEU A 130 -13.18 1.26 -15.09
CA LEU A 130 -13.17 2.71 -14.92
C LEU A 130 -13.53 3.38 -16.24
N LYS A 131 -14.65 4.08 -16.29
CA LYS A 131 -15.20 4.65 -17.53
C LYS A 131 -15.11 6.17 -17.60
N SER A 132 -15.04 6.84 -16.47
CA SER A 132 -15.07 8.29 -16.41
C SER A 132 -13.68 8.88 -16.21
N GLN A 133 -13.61 10.22 -16.16
CA GLN A 133 -12.37 10.89 -15.84
C GLN A 133 -11.89 10.46 -14.46
N VAL A 134 -10.62 10.15 -14.37
CA VAL A 134 -9.99 9.75 -13.13
C VAL A 134 -8.99 10.80 -12.69
N SER A 135 -8.85 10.97 -11.39
CA SER A 135 -7.76 11.72 -10.78
C SER A 135 -6.63 10.76 -10.44
N VAL A 136 -5.42 11.15 -10.80
CA VAL A 136 -4.23 10.32 -10.59
C VAL A 136 -3.40 10.92 -9.47
N PHE A 137 -3.17 10.14 -8.43
CA PHE A 137 -2.27 10.49 -7.34
C PHE A 137 -1.04 9.62 -7.42
N ILE A 138 0.11 10.21 -7.22
CA ILE A 138 1.38 9.48 -7.10
C ILE A 138 1.87 9.58 -5.67
N PHE A 139 2.60 8.58 -5.23
CA PHE A 139 3.14 8.55 -3.87
C PHE A 139 4.42 7.74 -3.81
N LYS A 140 5.15 7.92 -2.72
CA LYS A 140 6.25 7.04 -2.34
C LYS A 140 5.84 6.26 -1.10
N THR A 141 6.51 5.15 -0.85
CA THR A 141 6.34 4.42 0.40
C THR A 141 7.65 4.31 1.14
N LYS A 142 7.55 4.29 2.47
CA LYS A 142 8.63 3.83 3.34
C LYS A 142 8.27 2.40 3.70
N ARG A 143 9.12 1.46 3.31
CA ARG A 143 8.88 0.04 3.51
C ARG A 143 9.59 -0.47 4.75
N VAL A 144 8.85 -1.17 5.59
CA VAL A 144 9.36 -1.82 6.78
C VAL A 144 9.14 -3.33 6.62
N ALA A 145 10.23 -4.08 6.53
CA ALA A 145 10.17 -5.54 6.43
C ALA A 145 10.51 -6.15 7.80
N ILE A 146 9.65 -7.03 8.27
CA ILE A 146 9.81 -7.72 9.54
C ILE A 146 9.88 -9.22 9.26
N ASN A 147 11.05 -9.80 9.51
CA ASN A 147 11.32 -11.20 9.24
C ASN A 147 11.37 -12.02 10.54
N GLN A 148 11.24 -13.33 10.41
CA GLN A 148 11.35 -14.28 11.52
C GLN A 148 10.31 -14.01 12.64
N MET A 149 9.07 -13.87 12.22
CA MET A 149 7.97 -13.70 13.16
C MET A 149 7.68 -14.98 13.95
#